data_9807e63862dac9f39ce6b0fb932b9c9c
#
_entry.id   9807e63862dac9f39ce6b0fb932b9c9c
#
_cell.length_a   1.000
_cell.length_b   1.000
_cell.length_c   1.000
_cell.angle_alpha   90.00
_cell.angle_beta   90.00
_cell.angle_gamma   90.00
#
_symmetry.space_group_name_H-M   'P 1'
#
loop_
_entity.id
_entity.type
_entity.pdbx_description
1 polymer ?
#
loop_
_entity_poly.entity_id
_entity_poly.type
_entity_poly.pdbx_seq_one_letter_code
_entity_poly.pdbx_strand_id
1 'polypeptide(L)'
;MRIIFALLVLLNFAFSLELLRLSEFKDQNVSGWLASEKLDGVRAYWDGENLLSRQGKKLNAPLSFTKNFPKFAIDGELYVKELKFEEIQASVMDKLPDEKAWGRLKFHVFDVPEASGGLLDRLEVLAKFLKNEPNDNLIIIKQIKMHDNAHFLKFTKDIVVKGGEGAVVREXNAPYERKRSKNALKFKKFKDAECEVVSINKGSGKYANLAGSLTCKALGGKDDKEKAGEPKEGTIFKIGSGLSDEQRTNPPKIGSIITYKFQNLSSYGKPRFPIFLRVRED
;
A
#
# COMPACT_ATOMS: atom_id res chain seq x y z
N MET A 1 48.26 37.56 9.03
CA MET A 1 46.98 37.17 9.71
C MET A 1 46.15 36.31 8.73
N ARG A 2 46.20 35.01 8.88
CA ARG A 2 45.46 34.07 8.00
C ARG A 2 44.11 33.80 8.65
N ILE A 3 43.04 34.26 8.02
CA ILE A 3 41.66 33.98 8.46
C ILE A 3 41.28 32.56 7.96
N ILE A 4 41.17 31.59 8.86
CA ILE A 4 40.68 30.27 8.54
C ILE A 4 39.13 30.32 8.54
N PHE A 5 38.54 30.25 7.37
CA PHE A 5 37.08 30.06 7.24
C PHE A 5 36.73 28.60 7.54
N ALA A 6 36.21 28.36 8.71
CA ALA A 6 35.65 27.06 9.04
C ALA A 6 34.30 26.89 8.34
N LEU A 7 34.27 26.05 7.30
CA LEU A 7 33.03 25.69 6.62
C LEU A 7 32.25 24.72 7.50
N LEU A 8 31.23 25.20 8.18
CA LEU A 8 30.30 24.36 8.93
C LEU A 8 29.40 23.60 7.95
N VAL A 9 29.75 22.36 7.66
CA VAL A 9 28.88 21.47 6.88
C VAL A 9 27.76 20.98 7.80
N LEU A 10 26.59 21.59 7.68
CA LEU A 10 25.38 21.09 8.33
C LEU A 10 24.94 19.79 7.63
N LEU A 11 25.36 18.67 8.22
CA LEU A 11 24.85 17.35 7.83
C LEU A 11 23.38 17.27 8.24
N ASN A 12 22.50 17.52 7.28
CA ASN A 12 21.08 17.22 7.43
C ASN A 12 20.90 15.70 7.49
N PHE A 13 20.89 15.15 8.69
CA PHE A 13 20.46 13.77 8.89
C PHE A 13 18.96 13.72 8.59
N ALA A 14 18.60 13.28 7.40
CA ALA A 14 17.24 12.93 7.10
C ALA A 14 16.88 11.68 7.93
N PHE A 15 16.30 11.89 9.10
CA PHE A 15 15.71 10.81 9.88
C PHE A 15 14.56 10.22 9.08
N SER A 16 14.78 9.06 8.51
CA SER A 16 13.69 8.29 7.89
C SER A 16 12.72 7.89 9.00
N LEU A 17 11.46 8.25 8.84
CA LEU A 17 10.40 7.88 9.77
C LEU A 17 10.24 6.34 9.78
N GLU A 18 10.60 5.71 10.88
CA GLU A 18 10.46 4.26 11.03
C GLU A 18 9.05 3.91 11.48
N LEU A 19 8.30 3.29 10.58
CA LEU A 19 6.92 2.86 10.82
C LEU A 19 6.81 1.35 10.72
N LEU A 20 5.79 0.79 11.39
CA LEU A 20 5.45 -0.61 11.25
C LEU A 20 5.22 -0.95 9.77
N ARG A 21 5.88 -1.99 9.28
CA ARG A 21 5.71 -2.50 7.91
C ARG A 21 5.19 -3.93 7.94
N LEU A 22 4.17 -4.19 7.12
CA LEU A 22 3.50 -5.49 7.05
C LEU A 22 4.36 -6.50 6.29
N SER A 23 4.43 -7.73 6.80
CA SER A 23 4.93 -8.89 6.04
C SER A 23 3.80 -9.51 5.22
N GLU A 24 4.13 -10.46 4.34
CA GLU A 24 3.13 -11.19 3.57
C GLU A 24 2.57 -12.35 4.41
N PHE A 25 1.27 -12.55 4.35
CA PHE A 25 0.64 -13.76 4.87
C PHE A 25 1.01 -14.93 3.95
N LYS A 26 1.59 -15.99 4.52
CA LYS A 26 2.01 -17.22 3.84
C LYS A 26 1.54 -18.43 4.64
N ASP A 27 0.28 -18.38 5.04
CA ASP A 27 -0.38 -19.42 5.82
C ASP A 27 0.12 -19.57 7.28
N GLN A 28 0.70 -18.51 7.86
CA GLN A 28 0.98 -18.47 9.31
C GLN A 28 -0.33 -18.65 10.08
N ASN A 29 -0.29 -19.34 11.23
CA ASN A 29 -1.47 -19.47 12.08
C ASN A 29 -1.85 -18.09 12.65
N VAL A 30 -3.04 -17.60 12.28
CA VAL A 30 -3.56 -16.29 12.72
C VAL A 30 -4.77 -16.44 13.65
N SER A 31 -4.94 -17.61 14.29
CA SER A 31 -5.99 -17.82 15.29
C SER A 31 -5.85 -16.81 16.44
N GLY A 32 -6.92 -16.13 16.77
CA GLY A 32 -6.92 -15.10 17.82
C GLY A 32 -6.41 -13.72 17.38
N TRP A 33 -5.83 -13.61 16.20
CA TRP A 33 -5.33 -12.33 15.69
C TRP A 33 -6.49 -11.41 15.28
N LEU A 34 -6.19 -10.13 15.09
CA LEU A 34 -7.17 -9.09 14.74
C LEU A 34 -7.00 -8.72 13.26
N ALA A 35 -8.07 -8.86 12.49
CA ALA A 35 -8.05 -8.50 11.07
C ALA A 35 -8.86 -7.23 10.80
N SER A 36 -8.42 -6.51 9.78
CA SER A 36 -9.09 -5.32 9.26
C SER A 36 -8.97 -5.27 7.75
N GLU A 37 -9.84 -4.50 7.11
CA GLU A 37 -9.71 -4.21 5.68
C GLU A 37 -8.39 -3.47 5.42
N LYS A 38 -7.71 -3.84 4.34
CA LYS A 38 -6.56 -3.10 3.83
C LYS A 38 -7.05 -2.06 2.85
N LEU A 39 -7.10 -0.81 3.29
CA LEU A 39 -7.54 0.31 2.46
C LEU A 39 -6.48 0.63 1.39
N ASP A 40 -6.91 1.03 0.21
CA ASP A 40 -6.04 1.40 -0.93
C ASP A 40 -5.96 2.92 -1.02
N GLY A 41 -5.37 3.54 0.00
CA GLY A 41 -5.21 4.98 0.12
C GLY A 41 -3.75 5.42 0.21
N VAL A 42 -3.52 6.54 0.86
CA VAL A 42 -2.18 7.08 1.11
C VAL A 42 -1.89 7.02 2.61
N ARG A 43 -0.89 6.23 2.99
CA ARG A 43 -0.50 6.14 4.39
C ARG A 43 -0.01 7.49 4.89
N ALA A 44 -0.50 7.90 6.04
CA ALA A 44 -0.08 9.10 6.74
C ALA A 44 0.19 8.79 8.21
N TYR A 45 1.09 9.55 8.79
CA TYR A 45 1.45 9.49 10.21
C TYR A 45 1.27 10.88 10.79
N TRP A 46 0.45 11.01 11.79
CA TRP A 46 0.29 12.24 12.57
C TRP A 46 1.20 12.14 13.78
N ASP A 47 2.11 13.09 13.97
CA ASP A 47 3.09 13.06 15.06
C ASP A 47 2.63 13.81 16.32
N GLY A 48 1.39 14.33 16.33
CA GLY A 48 0.84 15.18 17.37
C GLY A 48 0.78 16.65 16.94
N GLU A 49 1.41 17.01 15.81
CA GLU A 49 1.46 18.37 15.29
C GLU A 49 1.40 18.42 13.76
N ASN A 50 2.07 17.50 13.08
CA ASN A 50 2.20 17.48 11.63
C ASN A 50 1.73 16.16 11.03
N LEU A 51 1.08 16.24 9.88
CA LEU A 51 0.73 15.05 9.10
C LEU A 51 1.88 14.73 8.15
N LEU A 52 2.45 13.54 8.28
CA LEU A 52 3.66 13.12 7.57
C LEU A 52 3.36 11.96 6.63
N SER A 53 4.04 11.92 5.50
CA SER A 53 4.03 10.76 4.61
C SER A 53 4.80 9.59 5.22
N ARG A 54 4.70 8.42 4.61
CA ARG A 54 5.47 7.23 5.00
C ARG A 54 6.99 7.46 5.03
N GLN A 55 7.50 8.40 4.23
CA GLN A 55 8.93 8.76 4.21
C GLN A 55 9.29 9.88 5.20
N GLY A 56 8.33 10.35 5.99
CA GLY A 56 8.55 11.43 6.95
C GLY A 56 8.45 12.84 6.36
N LYS A 57 8.04 12.95 5.10
CA LYS A 57 7.83 14.28 4.48
C LYS A 57 6.49 14.83 4.94
N LYS A 58 6.45 16.11 5.31
CA LYS A 58 5.21 16.81 5.67
C LYS A 58 4.24 16.81 4.49
N LEU A 59 3.00 16.42 4.76
CA LEU A 59 1.90 16.51 3.82
C LEU A 59 1.22 17.87 4.02
N ASN A 60 0.84 18.51 2.93
CA ASN A 60 0.24 19.86 2.96
C ASN A 60 -1.28 19.77 3.18
N ALA A 61 -1.66 19.18 4.32
CA ALA A 61 -3.08 19.11 4.70
C ALA A 61 -3.56 20.51 5.11
N PRO A 62 -4.77 20.95 4.70
CA PRO A 62 -5.32 22.20 5.19
C PRO A 62 -5.60 22.12 6.69
N LEU A 63 -5.54 23.24 7.38
CA LEU A 63 -5.80 23.31 8.82
C LEU A 63 -7.19 22.81 9.20
N SER A 64 -8.17 23.01 8.34
CA SER A 64 -9.53 22.50 8.51
C SER A 64 -9.56 20.96 8.63
N PHE A 65 -8.67 20.25 7.93
CA PHE A 65 -8.61 18.79 7.97
C PHE A 65 -8.00 18.30 9.30
N THR A 66 -6.91 18.93 9.77
CA THR A 66 -6.19 18.49 10.98
C THR A 66 -6.68 19.18 12.26
N LYS A 67 -7.67 20.05 12.16
CA LYS A 67 -8.24 20.74 13.31
C LYS A 67 -8.72 19.74 14.36
N ASN A 68 -8.37 19.97 15.61
CA ASN A 68 -8.73 19.13 16.75
C ASN A 68 -8.23 17.68 16.63
N PHE A 69 -7.12 17.44 15.95
CA PHE A 69 -6.45 16.14 15.99
C PHE A 69 -5.76 15.99 17.37
N PRO A 70 -5.57 14.76 17.86
CA PRO A 70 -4.96 14.54 19.18
C PRO A 70 -3.52 15.05 19.26
N LYS A 71 -3.05 15.33 20.47
CA LYS A 71 -1.64 15.72 20.73
C LYS A 71 -0.69 14.52 20.84
N PHE A 72 -1.17 13.34 20.47
CA PHE A 72 -0.37 12.10 20.44
C PHE A 72 -0.35 11.53 19.02
N ALA A 73 0.63 10.69 18.76
CA ALA A 73 0.84 10.12 17.42
C ALA A 73 -0.25 9.12 17.05
N ILE A 74 -0.71 9.18 15.79
CA ILE A 74 -1.62 8.18 15.20
C ILE A 74 -1.12 7.81 13.79
N ASP A 75 -1.29 6.54 13.43
CA ASP A 75 -0.85 5.96 12.16
C ASP A 75 -2.08 5.43 11.42
N GLY A 76 -2.21 5.78 10.15
CA GLY A 76 -3.42 5.45 9.41
C GLY A 76 -3.28 5.62 7.91
N GLU A 77 -4.43 5.53 7.25
CA GLU A 77 -4.55 5.66 5.80
C GLU A 77 -5.51 6.82 5.47
N LEU A 78 -5.07 7.76 4.67
CA LEU A 78 -5.94 8.77 4.06
C LEU A 78 -6.72 8.08 2.95
N TYR A 79 -8.04 8.01 3.10
CA TYR A 79 -8.85 7.19 2.23
C TYR A 79 -10.29 7.71 2.17
N VAL A 80 -10.94 7.44 1.05
CA VAL A 80 -12.39 7.52 0.86
C VAL A 80 -12.78 6.54 -0.23
N LYS A 81 -13.87 5.83 -0.03
CA LYS A 81 -14.31 4.72 -0.90
C LYS A 81 -14.64 5.17 -2.34
N GLU A 82 -15.13 6.39 -2.48
CA GLU A 82 -15.63 6.93 -3.76
C GLU A 82 -14.51 7.35 -4.71
N LEU A 83 -13.25 7.43 -4.24
CA LEU A 83 -12.12 7.85 -5.06
C LEU A 83 -11.17 6.69 -5.31
N LYS A 84 -10.56 6.69 -6.48
CA LYS A 84 -9.47 5.77 -6.81
C LYS A 84 -8.17 6.24 -6.15
N PHE A 85 -7.24 5.30 -5.93
CA PHE A 85 -5.94 5.59 -5.34
C PHE A 85 -5.24 6.80 -5.97
N GLU A 86 -5.27 6.89 -7.31
CA GLU A 86 -4.58 7.97 -8.03
C GLU A 86 -5.17 9.35 -7.71
N GLU A 87 -6.49 9.43 -7.51
CA GLU A 87 -7.18 10.67 -7.15
C GLU A 87 -6.84 11.07 -5.71
N ILE A 88 -6.83 10.10 -4.79
CA ILE A 88 -6.42 10.32 -3.39
C ILE A 88 -4.97 10.80 -3.36
N GLN A 89 -4.08 10.08 -4.08
CA GLN A 89 -2.66 10.43 -4.13
C GLN A 89 -2.44 11.83 -4.70
N ALA A 90 -3.13 12.18 -5.78
CA ALA A 90 -3.03 13.52 -6.38
C ALA A 90 -3.41 14.61 -5.37
N SER A 91 -4.52 14.41 -4.64
CA SER A 91 -4.98 15.37 -3.61
C SER A 91 -4.00 15.52 -2.46
N VAL A 92 -3.46 14.38 -1.97
CA VAL A 92 -2.56 14.36 -0.79
C VAL A 92 -1.17 14.90 -1.11
N MET A 93 -0.68 14.66 -2.33
CA MET A 93 0.68 15.05 -2.74
C MET A 93 0.76 16.45 -3.35
N ASP A 94 -0.36 17.14 -3.49
CA ASP A 94 -0.36 18.50 -4.03
C ASP A 94 0.40 19.45 -3.08
N LYS A 95 1.18 20.35 -3.68
CA LYS A 95 1.93 21.38 -2.95
C LYS A 95 1.01 22.43 -2.36
N LEU A 96 -0.13 22.70 -3.03
CA LEU A 96 -1.14 23.64 -2.58
C LEU A 96 -2.38 22.85 -2.17
N PRO A 97 -2.69 22.76 -0.88
CA PRO A 97 -3.80 21.93 -0.43
C PRO A 97 -5.15 22.49 -0.90
N ASP A 98 -5.93 21.65 -1.56
CA ASP A 98 -7.29 21.99 -1.98
C ASP A 98 -8.26 21.56 -0.88
N GLU A 99 -8.91 22.51 -0.23
CA GLU A 99 -9.89 22.31 0.86
C GLU A 99 -11.01 21.34 0.44
N LYS A 100 -11.49 21.46 -0.80
CA LYS A 100 -12.59 20.61 -1.30
C LYS A 100 -12.13 19.16 -1.51
N ALA A 101 -10.94 18.96 -2.06
CA ALA A 101 -10.37 17.62 -2.25
C ALA A 101 -10.10 16.95 -0.90
N TRP A 102 -9.48 17.66 0.04
CA TRP A 102 -9.20 17.16 1.38
C TRP A 102 -10.49 16.92 2.19
N GLY A 103 -11.53 17.74 2.01
CA GLY A 103 -12.83 17.57 2.67
C GLY A 103 -13.54 16.28 2.33
N ARG A 104 -13.16 15.61 1.23
CA ARG A 104 -13.70 14.30 0.85
C ARG A 104 -12.97 13.16 1.57
N LEU A 105 -11.73 13.39 2.02
CA LEU A 105 -10.90 12.34 2.62
C LEU A 105 -11.21 12.16 4.11
N LYS A 106 -10.91 10.97 4.62
CA LYS A 106 -10.91 10.67 6.05
C LYS A 106 -9.56 10.03 6.40
N PHE A 107 -9.12 10.23 7.62
CA PHE A 107 -7.92 9.59 8.14
C PHE A 107 -8.36 8.34 8.91
N HIS A 108 -8.21 7.19 8.28
CA HIS A 108 -8.59 5.88 8.81
C HIS A 108 -7.45 5.35 9.67
N VAL A 109 -7.56 5.51 10.97
CA VAL A 109 -6.50 5.19 11.93
C VAL A 109 -6.52 3.69 12.25
N PHE A 110 -5.36 3.05 12.10
CA PHE A 110 -5.17 1.64 12.41
C PHE A 110 -4.23 1.40 13.59
N ASP A 111 -3.57 2.44 14.14
CA ASP A 111 -2.74 2.29 15.33
C ASP A 111 -2.50 3.64 16.04
N VAL A 112 -2.14 3.56 17.34
CA VAL A 112 -1.66 4.67 18.17
C VAL A 112 -0.27 4.28 18.67
N PRO A 113 0.79 4.57 17.90
CA PRO A 113 2.11 3.97 18.05
C PRO A 113 2.79 4.16 19.43
N GLU A 114 2.52 5.26 20.12
CA GLU A 114 3.15 5.58 21.40
C GLU A 114 2.36 5.05 22.60
N ALA A 115 1.14 4.55 22.38
CA ALA A 115 0.32 4.00 23.44
C ALA A 115 0.81 2.59 23.83
N SER A 116 0.65 2.24 25.09
CA SER A 116 1.05 0.92 25.62
C SER A 116 -0.04 -0.14 25.36
N GLY A 117 0.32 -1.39 25.56
CA GLY A 117 -0.58 -2.53 25.45
C GLY A 117 -0.69 -3.11 24.04
N GLY A 118 -1.67 -3.98 23.85
CA GLY A 118 -1.99 -4.61 22.59
C GLY A 118 -2.69 -3.65 21.63
N LEU A 119 -3.00 -4.12 20.43
CA LEU A 119 -3.61 -3.27 19.38
C LEU A 119 -4.92 -2.61 19.86
N LEU A 120 -5.79 -3.36 20.53
CA LEU A 120 -7.07 -2.81 20.98
C LEU A 120 -6.87 -1.78 22.10
N ASP A 121 -5.91 -2.01 23.01
CA ASP A 121 -5.59 -1.05 24.07
C ASP A 121 -5.12 0.28 23.47
N ARG A 122 -4.25 0.20 22.45
CA ARG A 122 -3.74 1.38 21.77
C ARG A 122 -4.85 2.14 21.04
N LEU A 123 -5.74 1.43 20.32
CA LEU A 123 -6.87 2.07 19.63
C LEU A 123 -7.89 2.67 20.61
N GLU A 124 -8.03 2.08 21.80
CA GLU A 124 -8.92 2.60 22.85
C GLU A 124 -8.48 3.99 23.32
N VAL A 125 -7.19 4.32 23.26
CA VAL A 125 -6.70 5.67 23.59
C VAL A 125 -7.34 6.70 22.64
N LEU A 126 -7.35 6.39 21.32
CA LEU A 126 -7.98 7.27 20.35
C LEU A 126 -9.52 7.27 20.51
N ALA A 127 -10.11 6.11 20.81
CA ALA A 127 -11.57 6.01 21.00
C ALA A 127 -12.03 6.90 22.18
N LYS A 128 -11.28 6.88 23.29
CA LYS A 128 -11.55 7.74 24.46
C LYS A 128 -11.38 9.23 24.12
N PHE A 129 -10.35 9.57 23.34
CA PHE A 129 -10.14 10.94 22.86
C PHE A 129 -11.36 11.39 22.04
N LEU A 130 -11.79 10.60 21.03
CA LEU A 130 -12.90 10.95 20.14
C LEU A 130 -14.25 11.02 20.84
N LYS A 131 -14.42 10.32 21.97
CA LYS A 131 -15.63 10.42 22.80
C LYS A 131 -15.74 11.83 23.44
N ASN A 132 -14.61 12.43 23.80
CA ASN A 132 -14.57 13.75 24.44
C ASN A 132 -14.42 14.89 23.42
N GLU A 133 -13.71 14.62 22.32
CA GLU A 133 -13.39 15.58 21.26
C GLU A 133 -13.79 14.97 19.91
N PRO A 134 -15.08 14.92 19.57
CA PRO A 134 -15.53 14.32 18.31
C PRO A 134 -14.86 14.97 17.10
N ASN A 135 -14.43 14.15 16.13
CA ASN A 135 -13.77 14.60 14.93
C ASN A 135 -14.14 13.70 13.74
N ASP A 136 -14.91 14.25 12.81
CA ASP A 136 -15.42 13.53 11.65
C ASP A 136 -14.33 13.14 10.64
N ASN A 137 -13.14 13.73 10.75
CA ASN A 137 -12.02 13.37 9.86
C ASN A 137 -11.22 12.16 10.35
N LEU A 138 -11.47 11.70 11.61
CA LEU A 138 -10.78 10.56 12.20
C LEU A 138 -11.72 9.37 12.32
N ILE A 139 -11.34 8.25 11.71
CA ILE A 139 -12.12 6.99 11.75
C ILE A 139 -11.20 5.87 12.24
N ILE A 140 -11.57 5.21 13.33
CA ILE A 140 -10.82 4.03 13.79
C ILE A 140 -11.21 2.85 12.92
N ILE A 141 -10.23 2.19 12.28
CA ILE A 141 -10.49 1.01 11.45
C ILE A 141 -10.96 -0.15 12.35
N LYS A 142 -12.13 -0.70 12.01
CA LYS A 142 -12.72 -1.82 12.73
C LYS A 142 -11.79 -3.04 12.72
N GLN A 143 -11.58 -3.63 13.89
CA GLN A 143 -10.79 -4.84 14.06
C GLN A 143 -11.73 -6.01 14.34
N ILE A 144 -11.50 -7.14 13.69
CA ILE A 144 -12.31 -8.37 13.82
C ILE A 144 -11.40 -9.51 14.24
N LYS A 145 -11.73 -10.17 15.37
CA LYS A 145 -10.95 -11.29 15.87
C LYS A 145 -11.14 -12.51 14.96
N MET A 146 -10.03 -13.08 14.51
CA MET A 146 -10.04 -14.27 13.65
C MET A 146 -10.08 -15.54 14.50
N HIS A 147 -10.93 -16.49 14.12
CA HIS A 147 -11.00 -17.80 14.78
C HIS A 147 -9.86 -18.70 14.31
N ASP A 148 -9.59 -18.67 13.00
CA ASP A 148 -8.58 -19.49 12.34
C ASP A 148 -8.20 -18.89 10.96
N ASN A 149 -7.33 -19.57 10.22
CA ASN A 149 -6.92 -19.16 8.88
C ASN A 149 -8.09 -19.16 7.88
N ALA A 150 -9.01 -20.12 7.98
CA ALA A 150 -10.17 -20.21 7.07
C ALA A 150 -11.08 -18.98 7.24
N HIS A 151 -11.31 -18.54 8.49
CA HIS A 151 -12.05 -17.30 8.78
C HIS A 151 -11.34 -16.09 8.18
N PHE A 152 -10.02 -15.98 8.30
CA PHE A 152 -9.24 -14.87 7.73
C PHE A 152 -9.31 -14.86 6.20
N LEU A 153 -9.18 -16.03 5.56
CA LEU A 153 -9.26 -16.15 4.10
C LEU A 153 -10.67 -15.78 3.60
N LYS A 154 -11.72 -16.23 4.30
CA LYS A 154 -13.10 -15.86 3.98
C LYS A 154 -13.31 -14.36 4.14
N PHE A 155 -12.86 -13.77 5.26
CA PHE A 155 -12.94 -12.33 5.52
C PHE A 155 -12.28 -11.54 4.37
N THR A 156 -11.08 -11.96 3.95
CA THR A 156 -10.37 -11.30 2.84
C THR A 156 -11.13 -11.44 1.52
N LYS A 157 -11.68 -12.64 1.24
CA LYS A 157 -12.46 -12.90 0.03
C LYS A 157 -13.68 -11.97 -0.01
N ASP A 158 -14.39 -11.82 1.11
CA ASP A 158 -15.59 -10.98 1.19
C ASP A 158 -15.25 -9.49 0.90
N ILE A 159 -14.09 -9.01 1.36
CA ILE A 159 -13.58 -7.67 1.05
C ILE A 159 -13.32 -7.52 -0.45
N VAL A 160 -12.60 -8.49 -1.04
CA VAL A 160 -12.21 -8.45 -2.46
C VAL A 160 -13.43 -8.50 -3.38
N VAL A 161 -14.43 -9.31 -3.04
CA VAL A 161 -15.70 -9.39 -3.79
C VAL A 161 -16.43 -8.04 -3.81
N LYS A 162 -16.28 -7.25 -2.74
CA LYS A 162 -16.86 -5.90 -2.63
C LYS A 162 -15.95 -4.81 -3.24
N GLY A 163 -14.86 -5.20 -3.90
CA GLY A 163 -13.95 -4.27 -4.57
C GLY A 163 -12.77 -3.79 -3.73
N GLY A 164 -12.62 -4.26 -2.50
CA GLY A 164 -11.50 -3.88 -1.64
C GLY A 164 -10.18 -4.55 -2.03
N GLU A 165 -9.08 -4.02 -1.51
CA GLU A 165 -7.71 -4.46 -1.86
C GLU A 165 -7.35 -5.83 -1.25
N GLY A 166 -7.85 -6.10 -0.05
CA GLY A 166 -7.48 -7.27 0.74
C GLY A 166 -7.61 -7.00 2.23
N ALA A 167 -6.85 -7.73 3.03
CA ALA A 167 -6.91 -7.61 4.49
C ALA A 167 -5.53 -7.49 5.13
N VAL A 168 -5.51 -6.91 6.32
CA VAL A 168 -4.37 -6.93 7.23
C VAL A 168 -4.80 -7.76 8.44
N VAL A 169 -3.90 -8.57 9.00
CA VAL A 169 -4.13 -9.30 10.24
C VAL A 169 -2.93 -9.08 11.16
N ARG A 170 -3.20 -8.81 12.47
CA ARG A 170 -2.17 -8.47 13.46
C ARG A 170 -2.37 -9.23 14.75
N GLU A 171 -1.26 -9.68 15.37
CA GLU A 171 -1.27 -10.33 16.68
C GLU A 171 -1.72 -9.34 17.76
N UNK A 172 -2.61 -9.60 18.52
CA UNK A 172 -3.22 -8.87 19.26
C UNK A 172 -2.59 -8.14 20.10
N ASN A 173 -1.70 -8.96 20.85
CA ASN A 173 -0.94 -8.37 21.96
C ASN A 173 0.41 -7.75 21.54
N ALA A 174 0.82 -7.91 20.29
CA ALA A 174 2.10 -7.40 19.81
C ALA A 174 2.19 -5.87 19.92
N PRO A 175 3.34 -5.34 20.34
CA PRO A 175 3.54 -3.89 20.38
C PRO A 175 3.61 -3.30 18.98
N TYR A 176 3.57 -1.98 18.84
CA TYR A 176 3.83 -1.30 17.59
C TYR A 176 5.33 -1.40 17.26
N GLU A 177 5.70 -2.24 16.31
CA GLU A 177 7.08 -2.48 15.91
C GLU A 177 7.50 -1.52 14.79
N ARG A 178 8.47 -0.64 15.03
CA ARG A 178 8.95 0.33 14.04
C ARG A 178 9.91 -0.32 13.01
N LYS A 179 9.46 -1.44 12.42
CA LYS A 179 10.22 -2.24 11.44
C LYS A 179 9.25 -3.10 10.62
N ARG A 180 9.77 -3.96 9.75
CA ARG A 180 8.96 -5.01 9.11
C ARG A 180 8.64 -6.06 10.17
N SER A 181 7.37 -6.19 10.46
CA SER A 181 6.87 -7.04 11.55
C SER A 181 6.45 -8.42 11.04
N LYS A 182 6.74 -9.45 11.82
CA LYS A 182 6.19 -10.80 11.64
C LYS A 182 4.82 -10.94 12.31
N ASN A 183 4.48 -9.98 13.18
CA ASN A 183 3.23 -9.94 13.94
C ASN A 183 2.15 -9.08 13.26
N ALA A 184 2.41 -8.62 12.03
CA ALA A 184 1.49 -7.80 11.24
C ALA A 184 1.62 -8.22 9.78
N LEU A 185 0.59 -8.87 9.25
CA LEU A 185 0.62 -9.50 7.93
C LEU A 185 -0.44 -8.88 7.03
N LYS A 186 -0.16 -8.82 5.74
CA LYS A 186 -1.14 -8.43 4.72
C LYS A 186 -1.40 -9.60 3.80
N PHE A 187 -2.63 -9.70 3.35
CA PHE A 187 -3.04 -10.66 2.33
C PHE A 187 -3.85 -9.94 1.27
N LYS A 188 -3.37 -10.03 0.04
CA LYS A 188 -4.01 -9.42 -1.13
C LYS A 188 -4.31 -10.52 -2.13
N LYS A 189 -5.49 -10.49 -2.72
CA LYS A 189 -5.81 -11.43 -3.79
C LYS A 189 -5.24 -10.88 -5.10
N PHE A 190 -4.50 -11.73 -5.79
CA PHE A 190 -4.03 -11.46 -7.14
C PHE A 190 -4.99 -12.11 -8.15
N LYS A 191 -5.09 -11.50 -9.29
CA LYS A 191 -5.71 -12.06 -10.50
C LYS A 191 -4.58 -12.48 -11.43
N ASP A 192 -4.75 -13.59 -12.12
CA ASP A 192 -3.81 -14.03 -13.16
C ASP A 192 -4.39 -13.65 -14.52
N ALA A 193 -3.52 -13.26 -15.45
CA ALA A 193 -3.87 -12.97 -16.83
C ALA A 193 -2.68 -13.25 -17.73
N GLU A 194 -2.90 -13.18 -19.04
CA GLU A 194 -1.89 -13.46 -20.04
C GLU A 194 -1.63 -12.24 -20.91
N CYS A 195 -0.39 -12.12 -21.38
CA CYS A 195 0.01 -11.08 -22.33
C CYS A 195 1.09 -11.58 -23.26
N GLU A 196 1.17 -10.96 -24.42
CA GLU A 196 2.25 -11.14 -25.37
C GLU A 196 3.41 -10.19 -25.03
N VAL A 197 4.62 -10.70 -24.96
CA VAL A 197 5.84 -9.87 -24.78
C VAL A 197 6.11 -9.14 -26.10
N VAL A 198 6.00 -7.81 -26.08
CA VAL A 198 6.22 -6.98 -27.28
C VAL A 198 7.56 -6.24 -27.27
N SER A 199 8.21 -6.12 -26.09
CA SER A 199 9.55 -5.51 -25.99
C SER A 199 10.22 -5.94 -24.69
N ILE A 200 11.54 -5.98 -24.71
CA ILE A 200 12.40 -6.22 -23.54
C ILE A 200 13.11 -4.90 -23.24
N ASN A 201 12.95 -4.38 -22.04
CA ASN A 201 13.52 -3.10 -21.63
C ASN A 201 14.78 -3.33 -20.79
N LYS A 202 15.83 -2.60 -21.12
CA LYS A 202 17.09 -2.64 -20.39
C LYS A 202 16.89 -2.21 -18.92
N GLY A 203 17.59 -2.84 -18.01
CA GLY A 203 17.54 -2.52 -16.60
C GLY A 203 18.43 -1.33 -16.22
N SER A 204 18.50 -1.06 -14.93
CA SER A 204 19.36 -0.03 -14.34
C SER A 204 20.03 -0.57 -13.06
N GLY A 205 21.01 0.14 -12.54
CA GLY A 205 21.75 -0.30 -11.35
C GLY A 205 22.37 -1.68 -11.55
N LYS A 206 22.11 -2.61 -10.65
CA LYS A 206 22.64 -3.98 -10.75
C LYS A 206 22.16 -4.75 -11.98
N TYR A 207 21.08 -4.29 -12.64
CA TYR A 207 20.53 -4.91 -13.84
C TYR A 207 20.85 -4.13 -15.13
N ALA A 208 21.85 -3.23 -15.12
CA ALA A 208 22.15 -2.34 -16.25
C ALA A 208 22.41 -3.07 -17.58
N ASN A 209 22.92 -4.30 -17.52
CA ASN A 209 23.22 -5.11 -18.72
C ASN A 209 22.24 -6.28 -18.92
N LEU A 210 21.12 -6.28 -18.17
CA LEU A 210 20.14 -7.36 -18.16
C LEU A 210 18.75 -6.79 -18.44
N ALA A 211 17.76 -7.68 -18.64
CA ALA A 211 16.37 -7.28 -18.77
C ALA A 211 15.86 -6.67 -17.45
N GLY A 212 15.50 -5.39 -17.48
CA GLY A 212 14.91 -4.69 -16.34
C GLY A 212 13.42 -4.95 -16.25
N SER A 213 12.73 -4.98 -17.39
CA SER A 213 11.29 -5.26 -17.46
C SER A 213 10.90 -5.75 -18.85
N LEU A 214 9.74 -6.40 -18.94
CA LEU A 214 9.08 -6.77 -20.19
C LEU A 214 7.97 -5.76 -20.47
N THR A 215 7.84 -5.29 -21.70
CA THR A 215 6.64 -4.60 -22.14
C THR A 215 5.69 -5.65 -22.72
N CYS A 216 4.46 -5.62 -22.24
CA CYS A 216 3.43 -6.59 -22.54
C CYS A 216 2.24 -5.94 -23.23
N LYS A 217 1.62 -6.68 -24.13
CA LYS A 217 0.33 -6.39 -24.75
C LYS A 217 -0.68 -7.39 -24.20
N ALA A 218 -1.69 -6.90 -23.46
CA ALA A 218 -2.74 -7.77 -22.88
C ALA A 218 -3.47 -8.53 -23.99
N LEU A 219 -3.73 -9.81 -23.75
CA LEU A 219 -4.51 -10.64 -24.68
C LEU A 219 -6.03 -10.49 -24.46
N GLY A 220 -6.42 -9.90 -23.31
CA GLY A 220 -7.83 -9.75 -22.94
C GLY A 220 -8.51 -11.07 -22.61
N GLY A 221 -9.76 -11.01 -22.22
CA GLY A 221 -10.60 -12.19 -22.06
C GLY A 221 -11.39 -12.46 -23.34
N LYS A 222 -11.47 -13.72 -23.75
CA LYS A 222 -12.25 -14.12 -24.94
C LYS A 222 -13.76 -14.00 -24.75
N ASP A 223 -14.25 -13.89 -23.50
CA ASP A 223 -15.66 -13.75 -23.17
C ASP A 223 -15.87 -12.65 -22.12
N ASP A 224 -16.71 -11.68 -22.44
CA ASP A 224 -16.98 -10.47 -21.65
C ASP A 224 -17.52 -10.74 -20.23
N LYS A 225 -18.00 -11.94 -19.95
CA LYS A 225 -18.62 -12.27 -18.66
C LYS A 225 -17.69 -12.94 -17.62
N GLU A 226 -16.63 -13.61 -18.07
CA GLU A 226 -15.77 -14.38 -17.14
C GLU A 226 -14.53 -13.64 -16.64
N LYS A 227 -14.19 -12.51 -17.24
CA LYS A 227 -12.91 -11.82 -16.96
C LYS A 227 -13.07 -10.35 -16.54
N ALA A 228 -14.17 -10.05 -15.87
CA ALA A 228 -14.36 -8.73 -15.27
C ALA A 228 -13.15 -8.37 -14.37
N GLY A 229 -12.48 -7.27 -14.72
CA GLY A 229 -11.31 -6.80 -14.00
C GLY A 229 -9.97 -7.21 -14.59
N GLU A 230 -9.92 -7.78 -15.79
CA GLU A 230 -8.69 -7.94 -16.59
C GLU A 230 -8.46 -6.71 -17.47
N PRO A 231 -7.21 -6.44 -17.88
CA PRO A 231 -6.96 -5.35 -18.83
C PRO A 231 -7.58 -5.69 -20.19
N LYS A 232 -8.11 -4.68 -20.85
CA LYS A 232 -8.67 -4.83 -22.21
C LYS A 232 -7.59 -5.32 -23.18
N GLU A 233 -7.99 -6.15 -24.15
CA GLU A 233 -7.11 -6.60 -25.22
C GLU A 233 -6.37 -5.42 -25.85
N GLY A 234 -5.08 -5.59 -26.10
CA GLY A 234 -4.24 -4.56 -26.69
C GLY A 234 -3.65 -3.56 -25.69
N THR A 235 -4.09 -3.57 -24.43
CA THR A 235 -3.53 -2.68 -23.39
C THR A 235 -2.02 -2.92 -23.23
N ILE A 236 -1.22 -1.85 -23.34
CA ILE A 236 0.25 -1.92 -23.21
C ILE A 236 0.65 -1.53 -21.79
N PHE A 237 1.47 -2.37 -21.14
CA PHE A 237 1.97 -2.15 -19.79
C PHE A 237 3.33 -2.81 -19.61
N LYS A 238 3.98 -2.56 -18.46
CA LYS A 238 5.31 -3.11 -18.15
C LYS A 238 5.25 -4.04 -16.95
N ILE A 239 6.04 -5.13 -17.01
CA ILE A 239 6.25 -6.08 -15.91
C ILE A 239 7.73 -6.06 -15.55
N GLY A 240 8.07 -5.50 -14.39
CA GLY A 240 9.46 -5.42 -13.89
C GLY A 240 9.74 -6.36 -12.74
N SER A 241 8.69 -6.97 -12.17
CA SER A 241 8.79 -7.84 -10.99
C SER A 241 8.54 -9.30 -11.38
N GLY A 242 9.12 -10.23 -10.62
CA GLY A 242 8.89 -11.67 -10.79
C GLY A 242 9.95 -12.40 -11.62
N LEU A 243 10.74 -11.69 -12.40
CA LEU A 243 11.84 -12.29 -13.18
C LEU A 243 13.01 -12.63 -12.25
N SER A 244 13.49 -13.87 -12.32
CA SER A 244 14.72 -14.31 -11.66
C SER A 244 15.96 -13.66 -12.35
N ASP A 245 17.11 -13.74 -11.73
CA ASP A 245 18.35 -13.23 -12.33
C ASP A 245 18.69 -14.00 -13.62
N GLU A 246 18.42 -15.29 -13.67
CA GLU A 246 18.55 -16.12 -14.88
C GLU A 246 17.60 -15.63 -15.99
N GLN A 247 16.33 -15.37 -15.65
CA GLN A 247 15.34 -14.84 -16.61
C GLN A 247 15.65 -13.41 -17.03
N ARG A 248 16.41 -12.67 -16.26
CA ARG A 248 16.88 -11.35 -16.68
C ARG A 248 18.05 -11.45 -17.68
N THR A 249 18.86 -12.50 -17.52
CA THR A 249 19.96 -12.80 -18.45
C THR A 249 19.40 -13.34 -19.79
N ASN A 250 18.42 -14.26 -19.70
CA ASN A 250 17.77 -14.90 -20.86
C ASN A 250 16.26 -14.67 -20.76
N PRO A 251 15.80 -13.44 -21.09
CA PRO A 251 14.39 -13.11 -20.92
C PRO A 251 13.48 -13.81 -21.93
N PRO A 252 12.18 -13.95 -21.57
CA PRO A 252 11.19 -14.45 -22.53
C PRO A 252 11.31 -13.70 -23.86
N LYS A 253 11.28 -14.42 -24.97
CA LYS A 253 11.42 -13.85 -26.32
C LYS A 253 10.25 -12.94 -26.65
N ILE A 254 10.48 -11.94 -27.49
CA ILE A 254 9.41 -11.13 -28.07
C ILE A 254 8.48 -12.08 -28.86
N GLY A 255 7.18 -11.92 -28.67
CA GLY A 255 6.14 -12.80 -29.22
C GLY A 255 5.73 -13.92 -28.25
N SER A 256 6.51 -14.20 -27.18
CA SER A 256 6.10 -15.21 -26.20
C SER A 256 4.85 -14.78 -25.44
N ILE A 257 3.98 -15.73 -25.17
CA ILE A 257 2.86 -15.52 -24.24
C ILE A 257 3.37 -15.85 -22.84
N ILE A 258 3.11 -14.94 -21.91
CA ILE A 258 3.46 -15.15 -20.51
C ILE A 258 2.23 -15.03 -19.62
N THR A 259 2.23 -15.76 -18.51
CA THR A 259 1.27 -15.60 -17.42
C THR A 259 1.87 -14.61 -16.40
N TYR A 260 1.08 -13.65 -15.98
CA TYR A 260 1.44 -12.72 -14.92
C TYR A 260 0.28 -12.58 -13.93
N LYS A 261 0.59 -12.18 -12.71
CA LYS A 261 -0.44 -11.85 -11.72
C LYS A 261 -0.41 -10.35 -11.40
N PHE A 262 -1.57 -9.81 -11.05
CA PHE A 262 -1.72 -8.39 -10.73
C PHE A 262 -2.82 -8.21 -9.68
N GLN A 263 -2.89 -7.04 -9.05
CA GLN A 263 -3.88 -6.81 -7.99
C GLN A 263 -5.20 -6.28 -8.55
N ASN A 264 -5.17 -5.13 -9.17
CA ASN A 264 -6.32 -4.42 -9.72
C ASN A 264 -5.89 -3.69 -11.00
N LEU A 265 -6.83 -3.02 -11.63
CA LEU A 265 -6.51 -2.10 -12.72
C LEU A 265 -6.39 -0.67 -12.17
N SER A 266 -5.50 0.12 -12.77
CA SER A 266 -5.43 1.56 -12.53
C SER A 266 -6.63 2.25 -13.20
N SER A 267 -6.79 3.55 -12.97
CA SER A 267 -7.79 4.38 -13.66
C SER A 267 -7.65 4.34 -15.20
N TYR A 268 -6.45 4.03 -15.70
CA TYR A 268 -6.15 3.92 -17.13
C TYR A 268 -6.34 2.49 -17.67
N GLY A 269 -6.92 1.57 -16.89
CA GLY A 269 -7.14 0.17 -17.30
C GLY A 269 -5.89 -0.70 -17.34
N LYS A 270 -4.74 -0.22 -16.81
CA LYS A 270 -3.49 -1.00 -16.78
C LYS A 270 -3.37 -1.80 -15.49
N PRO A 271 -2.78 -3.02 -15.54
CA PRO A 271 -2.54 -3.81 -14.31
C PRO A 271 -1.68 -3.06 -13.30
N ARG A 272 -2.12 -3.06 -12.04
CA ARG A 272 -1.33 -2.52 -10.93
C ARG A 272 -0.46 -3.62 -10.34
N PHE A 273 0.83 -3.32 -10.16
CA PHE A 273 1.84 -4.22 -9.59
C PHE A 273 1.90 -5.58 -10.30
N PRO A 274 2.01 -5.59 -11.64
CA PRO A 274 2.09 -6.87 -12.36
C PRO A 274 3.39 -7.59 -12.05
N ILE A 275 3.28 -8.92 -11.85
CA ILE A 275 4.39 -9.80 -11.46
C ILE A 275 4.42 -10.97 -12.45
N PHE A 276 5.54 -11.17 -13.11
CA PHE A 276 5.78 -12.30 -14.00
C PHE A 276 5.66 -13.61 -13.21
N LEU A 277 5.01 -14.61 -13.78
CA LEU A 277 4.90 -15.96 -13.19
C LEU A 277 5.66 -16.98 -14.01
N ARG A 278 5.34 -17.10 -15.31
CA ARG A 278 5.97 -18.08 -16.19
C ARG A 278 5.74 -17.74 -17.66
N VAL A 279 6.54 -18.33 -18.52
CA VAL A 279 6.25 -18.40 -19.96
C VAL A 279 5.19 -19.49 -20.13
N ARG A 280 4.22 -19.26 -21.01
CA ARG A 280 3.24 -20.27 -21.35
C ARG A 280 3.88 -21.24 -22.37
N GLU A 281 3.84 -22.51 -22.03
CA GLU A 281 4.23 -23.60 -22.95
C GLU A 281 2.93 -24.17 -23.50
N ASP A 282 2.71 -24.00 -24.79
CA ASP A 282 1.57 -24.56 -25.53
C ASP A 282 1.89 -25.97 -26.03
#